data_6d2d3bd027be44ecfe1731fbf4bdd7ac
#
_entry.id   6d2d3bd027be44ecfe1731fbf4bdd7ac
#
_cell.length_a   1.000
_cell.length_b   1.000
_cell.length_c   1.000
_cell.angle_alpha   90.00
_cell.angle_beta   90.00
_cell.angle_gamma   90.00
#
_symmetry.space_group_name_H-M   'P 1'
#
loop_
_entity.id
_entity.type
_entity.pdbx_description
1 polymer ?
#
loop_
_entity_poly.entity_id
_entity_poly.type
_entity_poly.pdbx_seq_one_letter_code
_entity_poly.pdbx_strand_id
1 'polypeptide(L)'
;MTSKVYVALRVKATPQRAFAAFVDEIGAWWRPSVLFQTTPRPGRLSFEPGEGGRLIETREGGKVFEIGRIRVWEPPHRLVFAWRQASFPLDLHTEVEVAFQAVGEETRVSVEHRGFDQVPAGNAARHRFPDEVLLMRLADYWRSQLAAVGERLG
;
A
#
# COMPACT_ATOMS: atom_id res chain seq x y z
N MET A 1 -16.66 -5.31 -14.05
CA MET A 1 -15.32 -4.81 -14.37
C MET A 1 -14.64 -4.39 -13.08
N THR A 2 -13.46 -4.92 -12.81
CA THR A 2 -12.74 -4.62 -11.58
C THR A 2 -11.85 -3.40 -11.79
N SER A 3 -11.97 -2.40 -10.92
CA SER A 3 -11.10 -1.24 -10.99
C SER A 3 -9.74 -1.58 -10.38
N LYS A 4 -8.67 -1.19 -11.06
CA LYS A 4 -7.31 -1.39 -10.55
C LYS A 4 -6.38 -0.31 -11.09
N VAL A 5 -5.34 -0.05 -10.31
CA VAL A 5 -4.20 0.76 -10.77
C VAL A 5 -2.95 -0.08 -10.69
N TYR A 6 -2.01 0.19 -11.58
CA TYR A 6 -0.73 -0.47 -11.61
C TYR A 6 0.35 0.59 -11.78
N VAL A 7 1.32 0.60 -10.89
CA VAL A 7 2.48 1.49 -10.95
C VAL A 7 3.74 0.68 -10.70
N ALA A 8 4.86 1.14 -11.24
CA ALA A 8 6.14 0.47 -11.05
C ALA A 8 7.27 1.48 -11.05
N LEU A 9 8.36 1.14 -10.36
CA LEU A 9 9.56 1.93 -10.28
C LEU A 9 10.76 1.00 -10.14
N ARG A 10 11.89 1.34 -10.75
CA ARG A 10 13.15 0.66 -10.49
C ARG A 10 13.84 1.26 -9.28
N VAL A 11 14.36 0.39 -8.42
CA VAL A 11 15.13 0.80 -7.24
C VAL A 11 16.53 0.18 -7.33
N LYS A 12 17.51 0.89 -6.78
CA LYS A 12 18.93 0.47 -6.82
C LYS A 12 19.24 -0.46 -5.65
N ALA A 13 18.62 -1.65 -5.69
CA ALA A 13 18.79 -2.65 -4.65
C ALA A 13 18.43 -4.03 -5.22
N THR A 14 18.85 -5.08 -4.52
CA THR A 14 18.40 -6.44 -4.81
C THR A 14 16.94 -6.64 -4.43
N PRO A 15 16.24 -7.64 -4.99
CA PRO A 15 14.88 -7.94 -4.53
C PRO A 15 14.80 -8.22 -3.03
N GLN A 16 15.80 -8.89 -2.45
CA GLN A 16 15.86 -9.17 -1.01
C GLN A 16 15.88 -7.88 -0.19
N ARG A 17 16.74 -6.94 -0.59
CA ARG A 17 16.85 -5.65 0.11
C ARG A 17 15.60 -4.79 -0.09
N ALA A 18 15.06 -4.78 -1.30
CA ALA A 18 13.85 -4.02 -1.62
C ALA A 18 12.64 -4.55 -0.85
N PHE A 19 12.48 -5.86 -0.78
CA PHE A 19 11.40 -6.49 -0.01
C PHE A 19 11.52 -6.16 1.48
N ALA A 20 12.72 -6.30 2.04
CA ALA A 20 12.97 -5.99 3.44
C ALA A 20 12.68 -4.52 3.74
N ALA A 21 13.10 -3.61 2.88
CA ALA A 21 12.83 -2.17 3.06
C ALA A 21 11.33 -1.89 3.02
N PHE A 22 10.62 -2.51 2.07
CA PHE A 22 9.18 -2.29 1.94
C PHE A 22 8.45 -2.72 3.22
N VAL A 23 8.75 -3.90 3.72
CA VAL A 23 8.04 -4.50 4.86
C VAL A 23 8.57 -3.97 6.20
N ASP A 24 9.87 -4.12 6.45
CA ASP A 24 10.44 -3.86 7.78
C ASP A 24 10.63 -2.37 8.07
N GLU A 25 10.75 -1.57 7.02
CA GLU A 25 11.05 -0.14 7.13
C GLU A 25 9.88 0.75 6.68
N ILE A 26 8.68 0.20 6.57
CA ILE A 26 7.51 0.96 6.10
C ILE A 26 7.25 2.19 6.96
N GLY A 27 7.46 2.11 8.26
CA GLY A 27 7.30 3.25 9.17
C GLY A 27 8.26 4.39 8.88
N ALA A 28 9.37 4.12 8.19
CA ALA A 28 10.36 5.14 7.84
C ALA A 28 10.11 5.78 6.47
N TRP A 29 9.58 5.03 5.49
CA TRP A 29 9.41 5.57 4.15
C TRP A 29 7.97 5.96 3.80
N TRP A 30 6.95 5.42 4.49
CA TRP A 30 5.56 5.70 4.17
C TRP A 30 5.25 7.19 4.25
N ARG A 31 4.64 7.73 3.20
CA ARG A 31 4.26 9.15 3.11
C ARG A 31 2.76 9.30 3.36
N PRO A 32 2.34 10.14 4.31
CA PRO A 32 0.92 10.44 4.49
C PRO A 32 0.33 11.09 3.24
N SER A 33 -0.95 10.85 3.01
CA SER A 33 -1.69 11.46 1.90
C SER A 33 -2.97 12.08 2.44
N VAL A 34 -3.32 13.26 1.94
CA VAL A 34 -4.57 13.91 2.30
C VAL A 34 -5.78 13.16 1.74
N LEU A 35 -5.65 12.57 0.55
CA LEU A 35 -6.77 11.90 -0.11
C LEU A 35 -6.98 10.46 0.37
N PHE A 36 -5.91 9.75 0.71
CA PHE A 36 -5.97 8.32 1.03
C PHE A 36 -5.46 8.03 2.43
N GLN A 37 -5.99 8.76 3.40
CA GLN A 37 -5.66 8.55 4.80
C GLN A 37 -6.30 7.25 5.30
N THR A 38 -5.49 6.40 5.93
CA THR A 38 -6.02 5.18 6.57
C THR A 38 -6.88 5.54 7.76
N THR A 39 -6.48 6.55 8.53
CA THR A 39 -7.28 7.14 9.61
C THR A 39 -7.22 8.67 9.50
N PRO A 40 -8.17 9.40 10.14
CA PRO A 40 -8.17 10.88 10.10
C PRO A 40 -6.89 11.52 10.66
N ARG A 41 -6.19 10.83 11.55
CA ARG A 41 -4.90 11.28 12.10
C ARG A 41 -3.88 10.17 11.87
N PRO A 42 -3.15 10.24 10.75
CA PRO A 42 -2.19 9.18 10.41
C PRO A 42 -1.16 8.96 11.52
N GLY A 43 -0.96 7.71 11.85
CA GLY A 43 0.06 7.26 12.78
C GLY A 43 1.23 6.61 12.04
N ARG A 44 1.90 5.69 12.71
CA ARG A 44 3.04 4.97 12.15
C ARG A 44 2.62 3.59 11.66
N LEU A 45 2.93 3.29 10.41
CA LEU A 45 2.64 1.98 9.83
C LEU A 45 3.71 0.96 10.21
N SER A 46 3.27 -0.29 10.40
CA SER A 46 4.18 -1.43 10.56
C SER A 46 3.49 -2.69 10.06
N PHE A 47 4.29 -3.63 9.53
CA PHE A 47 3.84 -4.97 9.17
C PHE A 47 4.23 -5.96 10.27
N GLU A 48 3.30 -6.84 10.60
CA GLU A 48 3.62 -8.08 11.31
C GLU A 48 3.97 -9.10 10.23
N PRO A 49 5.23 -9.60 10.15
CA PRO A 49 5.65 -10.42 9.01
C PRO A 49 4.92 -11.76 8.94
N GLY A 50 4.83 -12.29 7.72
CA GLY A 50 4.28 -13.61 7.46
C GLY A 50 2.84 -13.60 7.03
N GLU A 51 2.39 -14.72 6.45
CA GLU A 51 1.00 -14.92 6.07
C GLU A 51 0.09 -14.79 7.30
N GLY A 52 -1.00 -14.04 7.16
CA GLY A 52 -1.91 -13.78 8.28
C GLY A 52 -1.47 -12.64 9.21
N GLY A 53 -0.24 -12.14 9.05
CA GLY A 53 0.21 -10.95 9.77
C GLY A 53 -0.58 -9.71 9.35
N ARG A 54 -0.54 -8.67 10.19
CA ARG A 54 -1.33 -7.46 9.93
C ARG A 54 -0.44 -6.32 9.45
N LEU A 55 -0.98 -5.51 8.54
CA LEU A 55 -0.51 -4.15 8.36
C LEU A 55 -1.31 -3.29 9.32
N ILE A 56 -0.63 -2.64 10.25
CA ILE A 56 -1.27 -1.82 11.28
C ILE A 56 -0.76 -0.40 11.26
N GLU A 57 -1.60 0.51 11.73
CA GLU A 57 -1.23 1.89 12.01
C GLU A 57 -1.32 2.10 13.51
N THR A 58 -0.20 2.45 14.13
CA THR A 58 -0.15 2.79 15.56
C THR A 58 -0.31 4.29 15.70
N ARG A 59 -1.40 4.69 16.35
CA ARG A 59 -1.78 6.08 16.51
C ARG A 59 -1.27 6.63 17.82
N GLU A 60 -1.33 7.96 17.96
CA GLU A 60 -1.03 8.63 19.22
C GLU A 60 -1.82 8.00 20.37
N GLY A 61 -1.17 7.78 21.50
CA GLY A 61 -1.76 7.09 22.64
C GLY A 61 -1.72 5.57 22.56
N GLY A 62 -1.07 5.01 21.53
CA GLY A 62 -0.89 3.56 21.38
C GLY A 62 -2.08 2.82 20.77
N LYS A 63 -3.12 3.52 20.32
CA LYS A 63 -4.24 2.88 19.63
C LYS A 63 -3.80 2.33 18.29
N VAL A 64 -4.29 1.13 17.95
CA VAL A 64 -3.93 0.42 16.73
C VAL A 64 -5.15 0.32 15.81
N PHE A 65 -4.93 0.67 14.54
CA PHE A 65 -5.91 0.45 13.48
C PHE A 65 -5.37 -0.63 12.54
N GLU A 66 -6.15 -1.71 12.35
CA GLU A 66 -5.77 -2.75 11.41
C GLU A 66 -6.17 -2.32 9.98
N ILE A 67 -5.18 -2.11 9.13
CA ILE A 67 -5.40 -1.75 7.72
C ILE A 67 -5.80 -3.01 6.95
N GLY A 68 -5.11 -4.12 7.16
CA GLY A 68 -5.44 -5.39 6.53
C GLY A 68 -4.46 -6.49 6.88
N ARG A 69 -4.80 -7.71 6.45
CA ARG A 69 -3.96 -8.88 6.70
C ARG A 69 -3.20 -9.29 5.45
N ILE A 70 -2.00 -9.81 5.67
CA ILE A 70 -1.18 -10.38 4.60
C ILE A 70 -1.83 -11.68 4.14
N ARG A 71 -2.13 -11.74 2.85
CA ARG A 71 -2.76 -12.91 2.21
C ARG A 71 -1.74 -13.79 1.50
N VAL A 72 -0.69 -13.19 0.93
CA VAL A 72 0.40 -13.90 0.27
C VAL A 72 1.71 -13.33 0.80
N TRP A 73 2.59 -14.22 1.22
CA TRP A 73 3.90 -13.87 1.75
C TRP A 73 4.95 -14.74 1.07
N GLU A 74 5.58 -14.19 0.04
CA GLU A 74 6.56 -14.90 -0.80
C GLU A 74 7.84 -14.06 -0.96
N PRO A 75 8.60 -13.85 0.12
CA PRO A 75 9.84 -13.08 0.01
C PRO A 75 10.86 -13.83 -0.87
N PRO A 76 11.65 -13.13 -1.65
CA PRO A 76 11.64 -11.68 -1.86
C PRO A 76 10.82 -11.26 -3.09
N HIS A 77 9.86 -12.07 -3.54
CA HIS A 77 9.22 -11.90 -4.85
C HIS A 77 7.87 -11.21 -4.80
N ARG A 78 7.05 -11.52 -3.80
CA ARG A 78 5.65 -11.12 -3.86
C ARG A 78 5.03 -10.97 -2.47
N LEU A 79 4.21 -9.92 -2.32
CA LEU A 79 3.46 -9.63 -1.10
C LEU A 79 2.04 -9.20 -1.53
N VAL A 80 1.02 -9.82 -0.94
CA VAL A 80 -0.37 -9.41 -1.16
C VAL A 80 -1.02 -9.18 0.20
N PHE A 81 -1.66 -8.03 0.36
CA PHE A 81 -2.34 -7.72 1.61
C PHE A 81 -3.65 -6.99 1.36
N ALA A 82 -4.58 -7.19 2.29
CA ALA A 82 -5.84 -6.46 2.28
C ALA A 82 -5.59 -5.02 2.72
N TRP A 83 -6.39 -4.09 2.18
CA TRP A 83 -6.29 -2.68 2.47
C TRP A 83 -7.67 -2.11 2.79
N ARG A 84 -7.75 -1.34 3.86
CA ARG A 84 -8.93 -0.53 4.13
C ARG A 84 -8.55 0.79 4.75
N GLN A 85 -9.39 1.81 4.50
CA GLN A 85 -9.35 3.06 5.23
C GLN A 85 -10.46 3.03 6.28
N ALA A 86 -10.31 3.77 7.37
CA ALA A 86 -11.29 3.77 8.44
C ALA A 86 -12.70 4.17 7.96
N SER A 87 -12.77 4.96 6.88
CA SER A 87 -14.03 5.40 6.27
C SER A 87 -14.71 4.31 5.44
N PHE A 88 -14.06 3.20 5.14
CA PHE A 88 -14.69 2.10 4.40
C PHE A 88 -15.82 1.48 5.22
N PRO A 89 -16.86 0.93 4.56
CA PRO A 89 -17.83 0.09 5.27
C PRO A 89 -17.11 -1.02 6.04
N LEU A 90 -17.68 -1.44 7.17
CA LEU A 90 -17.15 -2.55 7.95
C LEU A 90 -17.05 -3.80 7.07
N ASP A 91 -15.99 -4.56 7.25
CA ASP A 91 -15.71 -5.81 6.54
C ASP A 91 -15.42 -5.64 5.04
N LEU A 92 -15.32 -4.40 4.56
CA LEU A 92 -14.91 -4.15 3.18
C LEU A 92 -13.42 -3.86 3.12
N HIS A 93 -12.72 -4.58 2.24
CA HIS A 93 -11.30 -4.38 1.97
C HIS A 93 -11.07 -4.32 0.47
N THR A 94 -10.12 -3.52 0.06
CA THR A 94 -9.49 -3.63 -1.25
C THR A 94 -8.26 -4.51 -1.12
N GLU A 95 -7.50 -4.70 -2.19
CA GLU A 95 -6.35 -5.58 -2.16
C GLU A 95 -5.15 -4.92 -2.85
N VAL A 96 -3.98 -5.06 -2.24
CA VAL A 96 -2.72 -4.51 -2.76
C VAL A 96 -1.76 -5.66 -2.99
N GLU A 97 -1.23 -5.76 -4.20
CA GLU A 97 -0.20 -6.72 -4.56
C GLU A 97 1.09 -5.97 -4.90
N VAL A 98 2.18 -6.37 -4.26
CA VAL A 98 3.50 -5.80 -4.50
C VAL A 98 4.40 -6.90 -5.03
N ALA A 99 5.05 -6.65 -6.16
CA ALA A 99 5.98 -7.60 -6.77
C ALA A 99 7.38 -6.98 -6.86
N PHE A 100 8.39 -7.82 -6.70
CA PHE A 100 9.79 -7.43 -6.70
C PHE A 100 10.53 -8.29 -7.70
N GLN A 101 10.87 -7.72 -8.85
CA GLN A 101 11.49 -8.45 -9.97
C GLN A 101 12.90 -7.93 -10.22
N ALA A 102 13.88 -8.82 -10.21
CA ALA A 102 15.25 -8.46 -10.55
C ALA A 102 15.34 -7.99 -12.01
N VAL A 103 16.03 -6.85 -12.22
CA VAL A 103 16.34 -6.31 -13.53
C VAL A 103 17.81 -5.93 -13.52
N GLY A 104 18.69 -6.85 -13.94
CA GLY A 104 20.12 -6.65 -13.75
C GLY A 104 20.46 -6.56 -12.27
N GLU A 105 21.12 -5.48 -11.88
CA GLU A 105 21.48 -5.21 -10.49
C GLU A 105 20.43 -4.39 -9.73
N GLU A 106 19.35 -4.04 -10.42
CA GLU A 106 18.25 -3.29 -9.85
C GLU A 106 17.04 -4.18 -9.64
N THR A 107 16.03 -3.64 -9.01
CA THR A 107 14.75 -4.32 -8.81
C THR A 107 13.62 -3.44 -9.32
N ARG A 108 12.74 -4.03 -10.12
CA ARG A 108 11.46 -3.41 -10.46
C ARG A 108 10.48 -3.73 -9.33
N VAL A 109 10.05 -2.70 -8.64
CA VAL A 109 9.01 -2.80 -7.62
C VAL A 109 7.71 -2.32 -8.25
N SER A 110 6.68 -3.17 -8.23
CA SER A 110 5.37 -2.82 -8.79
C SER A 110 4.29 -2.96 -7.73
N VAL A 111 3.27 -2.12 -7.85
CA VAL A 111 2.08 -2.17 -6.99
C VAL A 111 0.86 -2.23 -7.89
N GLU A 112 -0.01 -3.21 -7.62
CA GLU A 112 -1.35 -3.26 -8.18
C GLU A 112 -2.34 -3.14 -7.03
N HIS A 113 -3.16 -2.10 -7.06
CA HIS A 113 -4.22 -1.89 -6.06
C HIS A 113 -5.55 -2.06 -6.76
N ARG A 114 -6.37 -2.99 -6.29
CA ARG A 114 -7.61 -3.38 -6.95
C ARG A 114 -8.78 -3.45 -5.97
N GLY A 115 -9.97 -3.23 -6.46
CA GLY A 115 -11.20 -3.41 -5.70
C GLY A 115 -11.90 -2.13 -5.24
N PHE A 116 -11.43 -0.94 -5.63
CA PHE A 116 -12.12 0.31 -5.27
C PHE A 116 -13.53 0.39 -5.85
N ASP A 117 -13.83 -0.36 -6.91
CA ASP A 117 -15.18 -0.48 -7.45
C ASP A 117 -16.17 -1.10 -6.43
N GLN A 118 -15.67 -1.79 -5.42
CA GLN A 118 -16.49 -2.33 -4.32
C GLN A 118 -16.83 -1.27 -3.26
N VAL A 119 -16.10 -0.16 -3.24
CA VAL A 119 -16.35 0.93 -2.28
C VAL A 119 -17.53 1.75 -2.82
N PRO A 120 -18.61 1.95 -2.03
CA PRO A 120 -19.77 2.69 -2.50
C PRO A 120 -19.42 4.09 -2.99
N ALA A 121 -20.08 4.54 -4.06
CA ALA A 121 -19.79 5.82 -4.72
C ALA A 121 -19.90 7.01 -3.77
N GLY A 122 -20.78 6.96 -2.78
CA GLY A 122 -20.96 8.03 -1.79
C GLY A 122 -20.00 7.96 -0.61
N ASN A 123 -19.11 6.96 -0.58
CA ASN A 123 -18.17 6.81 0.53
C ASN A 123 -17.11 7.93 0.51
N ALA A 124 -16.74 8.41 1.70
CA ALA A 124 -15.76 9.49 1.85
C ALA A 124 -14.41 9.18 1.20
N ALA A 125 -14.00 7.91 1.19
CA ALA A 125 -12.73 7.49 0.58
C ALA A 125 -12.67 7.74 -0.92
N ARG A 126 -13.80 7.89 -1.58
CA ARG A 126 -13.87 8.16 -3.03
C ARG A 126 -13.89 9.66 -3.35
N HIS A 127 -14.02 10.52 -2.37
CA HIS A 127 -13.98 11.99 -2.52
C HIS A 127 -14.95 12.54 -3.58
N ARG A 128 -16.00 11.81 -3.91
CA ARG A 128 -16.96 12.15 -4.98
C ARG A 128 -16.30 12.32 -6.35
N PHE A 129 -15.11 11.77 -6.53
CA PHE A 129 -14.45 11.78 -7.83
C PHE A 129 -15.13 10.81 -8.79
N PRO A 130 -15.22 11.16 -10.08
CA PRO A 130 -15.50 10.14 -11.11
C PRO A 130 -14.45 9.02 -11.04
N ASP A 131 -14.83 7.81 -11.43
CA ASP A 131 -13.94 6.65 -11.34
C ASP A 131 -12.57 6.89 -11.98
N GLU A 132 -12.53 7.51 -13.15
CA GLU A 132 -11.26 7.80 -13.84
C GLU A 132 -10.36 8.71 -13.03
N VAL A 133 -10.94 9.74 -12.40
CA VAL A 133 -10.18 10.66 -11.56
C VAL A 133 -9.69 9.97 -10.30
N LEU A 134 -10.53 9.16 -9.68
CA LEU A 134 -10.16 8.39 -8.49
C LEU A 134 -8.97 7.48 -8.79
N LEU A 135 -9.03 6.73 -9.89
CA LEU A 135 -7.95 5.81 -10.26
C LEU A 135 -6.66 6.56 -10.61
N MET A 136 -6.75 7.71 -11.26
CA MET A 136 -5.59 8.56 -11.54
C MET A 136 -4.93 9.04 -10.24
N ARG A 137 -5.73 9.51 -9.29
CA ARG A 137 -5.22 9.96 -7.99
C ARG A 137 -4.62 8.81 -7.18
N LEU A 138 -5.24 7.64 -7.24
CA LEU A 138 -4.72 6.45 -6.55
C LEU A 138 -3.37 6.03 -7.16
N ALA A 139 -3.24 6.08 -8.48
CA ALA A 139 -1.96 5.79 -9.14
C ALA A 139 -0.87 6.78 -8.72
N ASP A 140 -1.18 8.07 -8.66
CA ASP A 140 -0.24 9.09 -8.20
C ASP A 140 0.18 8.85 -6.74
N TYR A 141 -0.76 8.45 -5.92
CA TYR A 141 -0.51 8.09 -4.53
C TYR A 141 0.53 6.96 -4.42
N TRP A 142 0.34 5.87 -5.17
CA TRP A 142 1.29 4.77 -5.15
C TRP A 142 2.63 5.11 -5.80
N ARG A 143 2.65 5.95 -6.85
CA ARG A 143 3.92 6.45 -7.40
C ARG A 143 4.72 7.20 -6.35
N SER A 144 4.06 8.02 -5.55
CA SER A 144 4.72 8.74 -4.45
C SER A 144 5.26 7.77 -3.40
N GLN A 145 4.52 6.72 -3.07
CA GLN A 145 4.99 5.72 -2.11
C GLN A 145 6.20 4.95 -2.64
N LEU A 146 6.16 4.53 -3.91
CA LEU A 146 7.31 3.85 -4.51
C LEU A 146 8.53 4.75 -4.62
N ALA A 147 8.34 6.05 -4.89
CA ALA A 147 9.45 7.01 -4.89
C ALA A 147 10.08 7.10 -3.49
N ALA A 148 9.28 7.03 -2.44
CA ALA A 148 9.80 7.01 -1.06
C ALA A 148 10.63 5.76 -0.79
N VAL A 149 10.21 4.61 -1.28
CA VAL A 149 10.99 3.37 -1.19
C VAL A 149 12.33 3.54 -1.93
N GLY A 150 12.30 4.09 -3.13
CA GLY A 150 13.50 4.34 -3.92
C GLY A 150 14.48 5.27 -3.22
N GLU A 151 14.00 6.34 -2.61
CA GLU A 151 14.83 7.26 -1.83
C GLU A 151 15.45 6.58 -0.61
N ARG A 152 14.68 5.70 0.04
CA ARG A 152 15.16 4.94 1.21
C ARG A 152 16.31 4.00 0.83
N LEU A 153 16.27 3.45 -0.37
CA LEU A 153 17.27 2.49 -0.86
C LEU A 153 18.49 3.17 -1.52
N GLY A 154 18.45 4.45 -1.68
CA GLY A 154 19.53 5.21 -2.30
C GLY A 154 19.43 5.36 -3.76
#